data_d03035e7f886f0a14b2f9080cf4d9054
#
_entry.id   d03035e7f886f0a14b2f9080cf4d9054
#
_cell.length_a   1.000
_cell.length_b   1.000
_cell.length_c   1.000
_cell.angle_alpha   90.00
_cell.angle_beta   90.00
_cell.angle_gamma   90.00
#
_symmetry.space_group_name_H-M   'P 1'
#
loop_
_entity.id
_entity.type
_entity.pdbx_description
1 polymer ?
#
loop_
_entity_poly.entity_id
_entity_poly.type
_entity_poly.pdbx_seq_one_letter_code
_entity_poly.pdbx_strand_id
1 'polypeptide(L)'
;MGDGSFLMNAQELETAIRERISCVVLVWVDDSYGLIEWKMDMELGRHSHVTFTNPDFVHFAESFGAQGYRIQRAEELLPTLQRALADDALSIIACPVDYSENIRLTDKLGKLTESI
;
A
#
# COMPACT_ATOMS: atom_id res chain seq x y z
N MET A 1 3.19 3.04 -1.00
CA MET A 1 1.93 3.81 -0.91
C MET A 1 0.79 2.87 -0.55
N GLY A 2 -0.30 3.37 0.05
CA GLY A 2 -1.50 2.57 0.30
C GLY A 2 -2.25 2.24 -0.99
N ASP A 3 -3.03 1.17 -0.99
CA ASP A 3 -3.78 0.68 -2.13
C ASP A 3 -4.81 1.69 -2.67
N GLY A 4 -5.60 2.33 -1.81
CA GLY A 4 -6.52 3.39 -2.21
C GLY A 4 -5.82 4.59 -2.86
N SER A 5 -4.65 5.00 -2.34
CA SER A 5 -3.84 6.07 -2.94
C SER A 5 -3.23 5.65 -4.27
N PHE A 6 -2.80 4.39 -4.39
CA PHE A 6 -2.28 3.84 -5.64
C PHE A 6 -3.35 3.86 -6.74
N LEU A 7 -4.57 3.41 -6.44
CA LEU A 7 -5.66 3.35 -7.40
C LEU A 7 -6.10 4.73 -7.91
N MET A 8 -5.86 5.81 -7.17
CA MET A 8 -6.17 7.17 -7.62
C MET A 8 -5.33 7.64 -8.82
N ASN A 9 -4.14 7.09 -9.00
CA ASN A 9 -3.20 7.48 -10.06
C ASN A 9 -2.61 6.27 -10.80
N ALA A 10 -3.23 5.12 -10.72
CA ALA A 10 -2.72 3.88 -11.30
C ALA A 10 -2.57 3.93 -12.83
N GLN A 11 -3.30 4.82 -13.52
CA GLN A 11 -3.16 5.05 -14.96
C GLN A 11 -1.77 5.55 -15.36
N GLU A 12 -1.01 6.15 -14.45
CA GLU A 12 0.37 6.59 -14.72
C GLU A 12 1.35 5.44 -14.97
N LEU A 13 0.94 4.20 -14.72
CA LEU A 13 1.71 3.03 -15.15
C LEU A 13 1.91 3.00 -16.66
N GLU A 14 0.92 3.47 -17.45
CA GLU A 14 1.09 3.62 -18.91
C GLU A 14 2.26 4.56 -19.22
N THR A 15 2.28 5.73 -18.59
CA THR A 15 3.35 6.70 -18.76
C THR A 15 4.72 6.09 -18.41
N ALA A 16 4.79 5.41 -17.27
CA ALA A 16 6.03 4.78 -16.82
C ALA A 16 6.53 3.70 -17.79
N ILE A 17 5.65 2.87 -18.31
CA ILE A 17 6.00 1.86 -19.31
C ILE A 17 6.47 2.51 -20.63
N ARG A 18 5.71 3.48 -21.13
CA ARG A 18 6.03 4.18 -22.40
C ARG A 18 7.37 4.92 -22.33
N GLU A 19 7.66 5.55 -21.19
CA GLU A 19 8.92 6.26 -20.95
C GLU A 19 10.04 5.33 -20.46
N ARG A 20 9.79 4.02 -20.35
CA ARG A 20 10.77 3.01 -19.88
C ARG A 20 11.37 3.34 -18.52
N ILE A 21 10.54 3.78 -17.59
CA ILE A 21 10.96 4.11 -16.24
C ILE A 21 11.13 2.81 -15.45
N SER A 22 12.34 2.58 -14.94
CA SER A 22 12.62 1.51 -14.01
C SER A 22 12.38 1.99 -12.58
N CYS A 23 11.36 1.47 -11.94
CA CYS A 23 11.09 1.74 -10.51
C CYS A 23 10.29 0.61 -9.88
N VAL A 24 10.33 0.56 -8.56
CA VAL A 24 9.56 -0.40 -7.76
C VAL A 24 8.51 0.33 -6.94
N VAL A 25 7.26 -0.05 -7.12
CA VAL A 25 6.12 0.48 -6.37
C VAL A 25 5.70 -0.56 -5.32
N LEU A 26 5.88 -0.24 -4.04
CA LEU A 26 5.32 -1.02 -2.93
C LEU A 26 3.91 -0.53 -2.65
N VAL A 27 2.92 -1.43 -2.78
CA VAL A 27 1.52 -1.16 -2.48
C VAL A 27 1.16 -1.87 -1.18
N TRP A 28 0.89 -1.10 -0.13
CA TRP A 28 0.38 -1.59 1.14
C TRP A 28 -1.12 -1.85 0.99
N VAL A 29 -1.52 -3.12 1.17
CA VAL A 29 -2.88 -3.57 0.88
C VAL A 29 -3.60 -3.88 2.19
N ASP A 30 -4.61 -3.08 2.50
CA ASP A 30 -5.51 -3.26 3.66
C ASP A 30 -7.00 -3.21 3.29
N ASP A 31 -7.32 -3.06 1.98
CA ASP A 31 -8.68 -3.00 1.44
C ASP A 31 -9.55 -1.90 2.08
N SER A 32 -8.90 -0.83 2.58
CA SER A 32 -9.57 0.25 3.29
C SER A 32 -8.88 1.61 3.07
N TYR A 33 -9.63 2.68 3.25
CA TYR A 33 -9.07 4.01 3.47
C TYR A 33 -8.65 4.17 4.93
N GLY A 34 -7.65 3.37 5.35
CA GLY A 34 -7.27 3.13 6.73
C GLY A 34 -7.05 4.38 7.57
N LEU A 35 -6.46 5.45 7.02
CA LEU A 35 -6.30 6.72 7.74
C LEU A 35 -7.64 7.41 8.00
N ILE A 36 -8.57 7.33 7.05
CA ILE A 36 -9.93 7.90 7.18
C ILE A 36 -10.73 7.09 8.19
N GLU A 37 -10.69 5.76 8.08
CA GLU A 37 -11.30 4.82 9.01
C GLU A 37 -10.87 5.12 10.45
N TRP A 38 -9.57 5.16 10.67
CA TRP A 38 -8.98 5.46 11.98
C TRP A 38 -9.42 6.83 12.54
N LYS A 39 -9.44 7.88 11.71
CA LYS A 39 -9.94 9.19 12.13
C LYS A 39 -11.41 9.18 12.49
N MET A 40 -12.25 8.50 11.70
CA MET A 40 -13.67 8.38 11.99
C MET A 40 -13.90 7.63 13.30
N ASP A 41 -13.17 6.55 13.56
CA ASP A 41 -13.27 5.80 14.81
C ASP A 41 -12.86 6.64 16.01
N MET A 42 -11.79 7.43 15.90
CA MET A 42 -11.35 8.32 16.98
C MET A 42 -12.35 9.45 17.28
N GLU A 43 -12.88 10.09 16.25
CA GLU A 43 -13.72 11.27 16.41
C GLU A 43 -15.20 10.94 16.61
N LEU A 44 -15.68 9.85 16.01
CA LEU A 44 -17.09 9.50 15.95
C LEU A 44 -17.42 8.18 16.66
N GLY A 45 -16.42 7.42 17.10
CA GLY A 45 -16.56 6.08 17.67
C GLY A 45 -17.09 5.03 16.69
N ARG A 46 -17.14 5.33 15.41
CA ARG A 46 -17.56 4.43 14.33
C ARG A 46 -17.07 4.92 12.98
N HIS A 47 -16.91 4.01 12.04
CA HIS A 47 -16.63 4.32 10.64
C HIS A 47 -17.72 3.80 9.70
N SER A 48 -17.75 4.27 8.47
CA SER A 48 -18.69 3.84 7.43
C SER A 48 -18.15 4.14 6.04
N HIS A 49 -18.39 3.23 5.09
CA HIS A 49 -18.04 3.39 3.68
C HIS A 49 -16.54 3.62 3.39
N VAL A 50 -15.68 3.07 4.23
CA VAL A 50 -14.21 3.20 4.11
C VAL A 50 -13.54 1.97 3.52
N THR A 51 -14.23 0.83 3.47
CA THR A 51 -13.75 -0.41 2.84
C THR A 51 -14.06 -0.44 1.35
N PHE A 52 -13.18 -1.03 0.57
CA PHE A 52 -13.35 -1.22 -0.87
C PHE A 52 -12.71 -2.54 -1.33
N THR A 53 -12.92 -2.91 -2.58
CA THR A 53 -12.35 -4.12 -3.17
C THR A 53 -11.20 -3.74 -4.08
N ASN A 54 -10.04 -4.32 -3.83
CA ASN A 54 -8.87 -4.16 -4.68
C ASN A 54 -8.89 -5.10 -5.89
N PRO A 55 -8.30 -4.68 -7.03
CA PRO A 55 -7.95 -5.61 -8.09
C PRO A 55 -6.82 -6.55 -7.62
N ASP A 56 -6.59 -7.63 -8.36
CA ASP A 56 -5.34 -8.38 -8.23
C ASP A 56 -4.19 -7.52 -8.78
N PHE A 57 -3.37 -6.97 -7.89
CA PHE A 57 -2.29 -6.06 -8.27
C PHE A 57 -1.19 -6.71 -9.12
N VAL A 58 -1.02 -8.03 -9.05
CA VAL A 58 -0.09 -8.75 -9.92
C VAL A 58 -0.61 -8.73 -11.37
N HIS A 59 -1.84 -9.19 -11.59
CA HIS A 59 -2.47 -9.14 -12.91
C HIS A 59 -2.66 -7.72 -13.42
N PHE A 60 -2.93 -6.77 -12.50
CA PHE A 60 -3.04 -5.36 -12.85
C PHE A 60 -1.73 -4.80 -13.40
N ALA A 61 -0.59 -5.09 -12.74
CA ALA A 61 0.74 -4.71 -13.23
C ALA A 61 1.04 -5.33 -14.60
N GLU A 62 0.81 -6.64 -14.74
CA GLU A 62 1.04 -7.39 -15.96
C GLU A 62 0.22 -6.86 -17.14
N SER A 63 -1.01 -6.39 -16.88
CA SER A 63 -1.88 -5.80 -17.92
C SER A 63 -1.30 -4.53 -18.56
N PHE A 64 -0.41 -3.82 -17.85
CA PHE A 64 0.35 -2.68 -18.36
C PHE A 64 1.72 -3.07 -18.95
N GLY A 65 2.12 -4.33 -18.82
CA GLY A 65 3.46 -4.79 -19.20
C GLY A 65 4.52 -4.59 -18.11
N ALA A 66 4.11 -4.29 -16.87
CA ALA A 66 4.99 -4.22 -15.71
C ALA A 66 5.16 -5.60 -15.05
N GLN A 67 6.14 -5.73 -14.17
CA GLN A 67 6.32 -6.92 -13.33
C GLN A 67 5.40 -6.83 -12.10
N GLY A 68 4.68 -7.92 -11.80
CA GLY A 68 3.83 -8.01 -10.62
C GLY A 68 4.36 -9.02 -9.61
N TYR A 69 4.41 -8.64 -8.34
CA TYR A 69 4.79 -9.51 -7.24
C TYR A 69 3.76 -9.40 -6.11
N ARG A 70 3.59 -10.50 -5.38
CA ARG A 70 2.81 -10.52 -4.14
C ARG A 70 3.64 -11.22 -3.06
N ILE A 71 3.70 -10.62 -1.88
CA ILE A 71 4.24 -11.27 -0.69
C ILE A 71 3.09 -11.73 0.20
N GLN A 72 3.33 -12.77 0.97
CA GLN A 72 2.37 -13.30 1.95
C GLN A 72 2.89 -13.18 3.38
N ARG A 73 4.20 -13.06 3.53
CA ARG A 73 4.87 -12.96 4.83
C ARG A 73 5.96 -11.90 4.78
N ALA A 74 6.21 -11.27 5.93
CA ALA A 74 7.18 -10.18 6.04
C ALA A 74 8.59 -10.56 5.56
N GLU A 75 9.01 -11.81 5.77
CA GLU A 75 10.32 -12.31 5.37
C GLU A 75 10.53 -12.31 3.85
N GLU A 76 9.44 -12.33 3.09
CA GLU A 76 9.47 -12.33 1.62
C GLU A 76 9.72 -10.93 1.03
N LEU A 77 9.54 -9.86 1.82
CA LEU A 77 9.63 -8.48 1.33
C LEU A 77 11.02 -8.16 0.81
N LEU A 78 12.05 -8.40 1.61
CA LEU A 78 13.42 -8.03 1.24
C LEU A 78 13.93 -8.78 0.00
N PRO A 79 13.82 -10.13 -0.09
CA PRO A 79 14.24 -10.84 -1.29
C PRO A 79 13.43 -10.46 -2.54
N THR A 80 12.11 -10.20 -2.41
CA THR A 80 11.29 -9.77 -3.52
C THR A 80 11.67 -8.37 -3.99
N LEU A 81 11.94 -7.44 -3.07
CA LEU A 81 12.39 -6.10 -3.39
C LEU A 81 13.75 -6.12 -4.11
N GLN A 82 14.71 -6.92 -3.61
CA GLN A 82 16.02 -7.09 -4.25
C GLN A 82 15.90 -7.62 -5.67
N ARG A 83 15.02 -8.60 -5.89
CA ARG A 83 14.73 -9.15 -7.22
C ARG A 83 14.14 -8.08 -8.13
N ALA A 84 13.09 -7.38 -7.68
CA ALA A 84 12.43 -6.35 -8.47
C ALA A 84 13.38 -5.20 -8.85
N LEU A 85 14.29 -4.82 -7.96
CA LEU A 85 15.31 -3.80 -8.24
C LEU A 85 16.38 -4.28 -9.24
N ALA A 86 16.67 -5.58 -9.28
CA ALA A 86 17.65 -6.15 -10.20
C ALA A 86 17.10 -6.30 -11.63
N ASP A 87 15.79 -6.38 -11.80
CA ASP A 87 15.15 -6.63 -13.10
C ASP A 87 15.15 -5.39 -14.03
N ASP A 88 15.57 -4.22 -13.54
CA ASP A 88 15.61 -2.95 -14.29
C ASP A 88 14.32 -2.66 -15.07
N ALA A 89 13.18 -2.88 -14.42
CA ALA A 89 11.85 -2.72 -15.00
C ALA A 89 10.89 -2.04 -14.02
N LEU A 90 9.76 -1.56 -14.54
CA LEU A 90 8.65 -1.16 -13.68
C LEU A 90 8.09 -2.40 -12.97
N SER A 91 8.08 -2.36 -11.64
CA SER A 91 7.61 -3.46 -10.82
C SER A 91 6.61 -2.99 -9.76
N ILE A 92 5.57 -3.77 -9.51
CA ILE A 92 4.60 -3.55 -8.43
C ILE A 92 4.69 -4.73 -7.47
N ILE A 93 4.85 -4.43 -6.17
CA ILE A 93 4.84 -5.44 -5.11
C ILE A 93 3.63 -5.19 -4.21
N ALA A 94 2.66 -6.10 -4.23
CA ALA A 94 1.52 -6.09 -3.34
C ALA A 94 1.93 -6.66 -1.98
N CYS A 95 1.80 -5.83 -0.94
CA CYS A 95 2.21 -6.12 0.42
C CYS A 95 0.97 -6.06 1.34
N PRO A 96 0.35 -7.17 1.68
CA PRO A 96 -0.72 -7.19 2.69
C PRO A 96 -0.21 -6.64 4.01
N VAL A 97 -0.99 -5.76 4.65
CA VAL A 97 -0.63 -5.14 5.92
C VAL A 97 -1.81 -5.22 6.90
N ASP A 98 -1.47 -5.30 8.18
CA ASP A 98 -2.41 -5.20 9.29
C ASP A 98 -2.07 -3.96 10.11
N TYR A 99 -2.98 -3.00 10.13
CA TYR A 99 -2.83 -1.74 10.86
C TYR A 99 -3.46 -1.76 12.26
N SER A 100 -3.86 -2.91 12.78
CA SER A 100 -4.49 -3.04 14.11
C SER A 100 -3.64 -2.47 15.25
N GLU A 101 -2.31 -2.46 15.10
CA GLU A 101 -1.38 -1.89 16.08
C GLU A 101 -1.31 -0.35 16.06
N ASN A 102 -1.83 0.31 15.02
CA ASN A 102 -1.77 1.77 14.90
C ASN A 102 -2.50 2.48 16.04
N ILE A 103 -3.58 1.91 16.56
CA ILE A 103 -4.34 2.45 17.70
C ILE A 103 -3.45 2.55 18.93
N ARG A 104 -2.66 1.51 19.21
CA ARG A 104 -1.73 1.49 20.36
C ARG A 104 -0.62 2.54 20.23
N LEU A 105 -0.13 2.75 19.02
CA LEU A 105 0.88 3.77 18.75
C LEU A 105 0.33 5.17 19.01
N THR A 106 -0.91 5.43 18.63
CA THR A 106 -1.57 6.71 18.82
C THR A 106 -1.83 7.02 20.29
N ASP A 107 -2.33 6.04 21.05
CA ASP A 107 -2.53 6.19 22.49
C ASP A 107 -1.22 6.51 23.21
N LYS A 108 -0.13 5.92 22.78
CA LYS A 108 1.20 6.18 23.31
C LYS A 108 1.71 7.58 22.96
N LEU A 109 1.50 8.03 21.73
CA LEU A 109 1.90 9.37 21.27
C LEU A 109 1.02 10.46 21.91
N GLY A 110 -0.30 10.23 22.06
CA GLY A 110 -1.21 11.14 22.75
C GLY A 110 -0.78 11.40 24.19
N LYS A 111 -0.42 10.37 24.93
CA LYS A 111 0.07 10.50 26.32
C LYS A 111 1.41 11.26 26.42
N LEU A 112 2.25 11.22 25.39
CA LEU A 112 3.50 11.98 25.35
C LEU A 112 3.28 13.47 25.10
N THR A 113 2.24 13.84 24.34
CA THR A 113 1.88 15.24 24.08
C THR A 113 1.12 15.91 25.22
N GLU A 114 0.38 15.16 26.04
CA GLU A 114 -0.28 15.66 27.24
C GLU A 114 0.69 15.95 28.40
N SER A 115 1.93 15.46 28.33
CA SER A 115 2.93 15.64 29.37
C SER A 115 3.89 16.82 29.14
N ILE A 116 3.62 17.67 28.14
CA ILE A 116 4.30 18.92 27.82
C ILE A 116 3.36 20.10 28.14
#